data_2529579e0aed6e9cb21b41b01c7a9b51
#
_entry.id   2529579e0aed6e9cb21b41b01c7a9b51
#
_cell.length_a   1.000
_cell.length_b   1.000
_cell.length_c   1.000
_cell.angle_alpha   90.00
_cell.angle_beta   90.00
_cell.angle_gamma   90.00
#
_symmetry.space_group_name_H-M   'P 1'
#
loop_
_entity.id
_entity.type
_entity.pdbx_description
1 polymer ?
#
loop_
_entity_poly.entity_id
_entity_poly.type
_entity_poly.pdbx_seq_one_letter_code
_entity_poly.pdbx_strand_id
1 'polypeptide(L)'
;WCKIRMHCDGYEGWIPHNQVYHIENKIYSKTTASTPQISTDLINYITDENDLMFPIILGSNLSGAKSINHVFEGKTQAGKKGKEWLIKTAYMYLNAPYLWGGRSPMGIDCSGFTQMVYKINGTPLKRDASQQAQEGETLSFIEESEAGDLAFFDDKEGKITHVGLLL
;
A
#
# COMPACT_ATOMS: atom_id res chain seq x y z
N TRP A 1 -0.96 -22.80 -7.89
CA TRP A 1 -1.24 -21.69 -6.98
C TRP A 1 -0.51 -21.88 -5.67
N CYS A 2 0.02 -20.78 -5.09
CA CYS A 2 0.61 -20.76 -3.76
C CYS A 2 -0.28 -19.96 -2.81
N LYS A 3 -0.48 -20.49 -1.60
CA LYS A 3 -1.02 -19.67 -0.51
C LYS A 3 0.10 -18.78 0.03
N ILE A 4 -0.14 -17.49 0.09
CA ILE A 4 0.81 -16.51 0.61
C ILE A 4 0.19 -15.74 1.76
N ARG A 5 1.05 -15.16 2.60
CA ARG A 5 0.68 -14.13 3.57
C ARG A 5 1.54 -12.90 3.31
N MET A 6 0.86 -11.78 3.10
CA MET A 6 1.54 -10.50 2.87
C MET A 6 2.25 -10.03 4.13
N HIS A 7 3.51 -9.63 4.01
CA HIS A 7 4.29 -9.17 5.16
C HIS A 7 3.78 -7.85 5.73
N CYS A 8 3.26 -6.96 4.87
CA CYS A 8 2.91 -5.59 5.24
C CYS A 8 1.64 -5.48 6.11
N ASP A 9 0.67 -6.39 5.94
CA ASP A 9 -0.64 -6.31 6.59
C ASP A 9 -1.13 -7.67 7.13
N GLY A 10 -0.39 -8.76 6.83
CA GLY A 10 -0.75 -10.12 7.23
C GLY A 10 -1.88 -10.74 6.41
N TYR A 11 -2.36 -10.05 5.35
CA TYR A 11 -3.44 -10.56 4.51
C TYR A 11 -3.03 -11.86 3.81
N GLU A 12 -3.91 -12.86 3.82
CA GLU A 12 -3.68 -14.16 3.19
C GLU A 12 -4.44 -14.28 1.87
N GLY A 13 -3.82 -14.89 0.88
CA GLY A 13 -4.41 -15.08 -0.43
C GLY A 13 -3.69 -16.14 -1.26
N TRP A 14 -4.15 -16.34 -2.48
CA TRP A 14 -3.59 -17.30 -3.43
C TRP A 14 -3.08 -16.57 -4.66
N ILE A 15 -1.85 -16.88 -5.07
CA ILE A 15 -1.25 -16.36 -6.30
C ILE A 15 -0.71 -17.49 -7.18
N PRO A 16 -0.62 -17.30 -8.50
CA PRO A 16 0.03 -18.24 -9.40
C PRO A 16 1.50 -18.48 -9.04
N HIS A 17 2.00 -19.71 -9.22
CA HIS A 17 3.39 -20.05 -8.95
C HIS A 17 4.40 -19.19 -9.71
N ASN A 18 4.10 -18.82 -10.94
CA ASN A 18 4.95 -17.98 -11.79
C ASN A 18 5.05 -16.52 -11.34
N GLN A 19 4.28 -16.12 -10.33
CA GLN A 19 4.37 -14.79 -9.71
C GLN A 19 5.13 -14.80 -8.38
N VAL A 20 5.73 -15.97 -8.02
CA VAL A 20 6.50 -16.13 -6.78
C VAL A 20 7.96 -16.33 -7.12
N TYR A 21 8.82 -15.52 -6.52
CA TYR A 21 10.25 -15.73 -6.53
C TYR A 21 10.71 -16.18 -5.13
N HIS A 22 11.32 -17.35 -5.05
CA HIS A 22 11.80 -17.91 -3.79
C HIS A 22 13.16 -17.31 -3.44
N ILE A 23 13.27 -16.79 -2.24
CA ILE A 23 14.52 -16.23 -1.70
C ILE A 23 14.90 -16.97 -0.41
N GLU A 24 16.19 -16.92 -0.07
CA GLU A 24 16.68 -17.47 1.19
C GLU A 24 16.12 -16.70 2.40
N ASN A 25 15.91 -17.39 3.52
CA ASN A 25 15.43 -16.80 4.77
C ASN A 25 16.31 -15.63 5.24
N LYS A 26 17.63 -15.69 5.04
CA LYS A 26 18.56 -14.62 5.39
C LYS A 26 18.27 -13.34 4.60
N ILE A 27 17.99 -13.46 3.30
CA ILE A 27 17.63 -12.34 2.42
C ILE A 27 16.28 -11.78 2.85
N TYR A 28 15.29 -12.64 3.07
CA TYR A 28 13.97 -12.24 3.55
C TYR A 28 14.07 -11.44 4.86
N SER A 29 14.75 -11.98 5.88
CA SER A 29 14.89 -11.32 7.17
C SER A 29 15.59 -9.97 7.07
N LYS A 30 16.65 -9.86 6.24
CA LYS A 30 17.34 -8.59 5.99
C LYS A 30 16.43 -7.56 5.31
N THR A 31 15.67 -7.99 4.31
CA THR A 31 14.78 -7.11 3.54
C THR A 31 13.63 -6.59 4.41
N THR A 32 13.03 -7.47 5.21
CA THR A 32 11.89 -7.12 6.08
C THR A 32 12.27 -6.31 7.31
N ALA A 33 13.53 -6.39 7.75
CA ALA A 33 14.05 -5.56 8.85
C ALA A 33 14.42 -4.14 8.40
N SER A 34 14.52 -3.87 7.10
CA SER A 34 14.86 -2.55 6.56
C SER A 34 13.63 -1.67 6.41
N THR A 35 13.82 -0.35 6.48
CA THR A 35 12.75 0.60 6.13
C THR A 35 12.34 0.40 4.67
N PRO A 36 11.05 0.16 4.40
CA PRO A 36 10.58 -0.08 3.05
C PRO A 36 10.89 1.07 2.10
N GLN A 37 11.41 0.74 0.91
CA GLN A 37 11.58 1.67 -0.21
C GLN A 37 10.35 1.54 -1.11
N ILE A 38 9.55 2.59 -1.20
CA ILE A 38 8.27 2.58 -1.90
C ILE A 38 8.36 3.45 -3.15
N SER A 39 7.97 2.94 -4.32
CA SER A 39 7.87 3.73 -5.55
C SER A 39 6.84 4.85 -5.40
N THR A 40 7.22 6.06 -5.83
CA THR A 40 6.35 7.24 -5.86
C THR A 40 6.02 7.72 -7.28
N ASP A 41 6.51 7.03 -8.29
CA ASP A 41 6.08 7.24 -9.67
C ASP A 41 4.73 6.54 -9.91
N LEU A 42 3.83 7.19 -10.67
CA LEU A 42 2.52 6.63 -10.99
C LEU A 42 2.66 5.29 -11.71
N ILE A 43 3.54 5.26 -12.72
CA ILE A 43 3.99 4.07 -13.45
C ILE A 43 5.47 4.26 -13.75
N ASN A 44 6.25 3.20 -13.58
CA ASN A 44 7.64 3.14 -13.97
C ASN A 44 8.04 1.69 -14.26
N TYR A 45 9.32 1.41 -14.49
CA TYR A 45 9.84 0.09 -14.82
C TYR A 45 10.92 -0.31 -13.84
N ILE A 46 11.00 -1.60 -13.60
CA ILE A 46 12.13 -2.26 -12.97
C ILE A 46 12.80 -3.15 -14.03
N THR A 47 14.12 -3.18 -14.08
CA THR A 47 14.89 -3.91 -15.09
C THR A 47 15.63 -5.06 -14.43
N ASP A 48 15.57 -6.25 -15.00
CA ASP A 48 16.34 -7.42 -14.54
C ASP A 48 17.77 -7.45 -15.12
N GLU A 49 18.53 -8.48 -14.77
CA GLU A 49 19.92 -8.69 -15.23
C GLU A 49 20.06 -8.97 -16.74
N ASN A 50 18.97 -9.20 -17.46
CA ASN A 50 18.92 -9.43 -18.91
C ASN A 50 18.34 -8.23 -19.67
N ASP A 51 18.26 -7.07 -19.02
CA ASP A 51 17.65 -5.84 -19.55
C ASP A 51 16.15 -5.97 -19.89
N LEU A 52 15.46 -6.97 -19.31
CA LEU A 52 14.01 -7.07 -19.44
C LEU A 52 13.32 -6.11 -18.48
N MET A 53 12.38 -5.33 -19.04
CA MET A 53 11.64 -4.30 -18.29
C MET A 53 10.30 -4.82 -17.83
N PHE A 54 10.00 -4.65 -16.54
CA PHE A 54 8.71 -4.98 -15.94
C PHE A 54 8.06 -3.71 -15.40
N PRO A 55 6.78 -3.43 -15.73
CA PRO A 55 6.10 -2.28 -15.20
C PRO A 55 5.84 -2.44 -13.70
N ILE A 56 6.07 -1.37 -12.96
CA ILE A 56 5.67 -1.22 -11.56
C ILE A 56 4.82 0.04 -11.39
N ILE A 57 4.05 0.08 -10.34
CA ILE A 57 3.10 1.15 -10.09
C ILE A 57 3.37 1.85 -8.76
N LEU A 58 2.73 2.98 -8.58
CA LEU A 58 2.71 3.76 -7.35
C LEU A 58 2.46 2.85 -6.13
N GLY A 59 3.31 2.97 -5.11
CA GLY A 59 3.22 2.19 -3.89
C GLY A 59 3.85 0.80 -3.94
N SER A 60 4.53 0.43 -5.04
CA SER A 60 5.30 -0.82 -5.12
C SER A 60 6.47 -0.80 -4.12
N ASN A 61 6.66 -1.92 -3.39
CA ASN A 61 7.79 -2.07 -2.48
C ASN A 61 9.01 -2.59 -3.23
N LEU A 62 10.09 -1.83 -3.21
CA LEU A 62 11.33 -2.08 -3.94
C LEU A 62 12.48 -2.60 -3.05
N SER A 63 12.22 -2.81 -1.75
CA SER A 63 13.27 -3.20 -0.79
C SER A 63 13.99 -4.49 -1.17
N GLY A 64 13.31 -5.42 -1.84
CA GLY A 64 13.86 -6.68 -2.31
C GLY A 64 14.46 -6.66 -3.72
N ALA A 65 14.31 -5.58 -4.49
CA ALA A 65 14.69 -5.54 -5.90
C ALA A 65 16.15 -5.94 -6.15
N LYS A 66 17.08 -5.35 -5.41
CA LYS A 66 18.51 -5.68 -5.52
C LYS A 66 18.84 -7.13 -5.16
N SER A 67 18.05 -7.76 -4.31
CA SER A 67 18.28 -9.14 -3.87
C SER A 67 17.91 -10.18 -4.96
N ILE A 68 17.21 -9.73 -5.99
CA ILE A 68 16.84 -10.53 -7.16
C ILE A 68 17.41 -9.92 -8.45
N ASN A 69 18.52 -9.18 -8.34
CA ASN A 69 19.25 -8.56 -9.44
C ASN A 69 18.40 -7.61 -10.30
N HIS A 70 17.43 -6.92 -9.67
CA HIS A 70 16.60 -5.93 -10.35
C HIS A 70 17.03 -4.51 -9.99
N VAL A 71 17.03 -3.63 -10.99
CA VAL A 71 17.38 -2.21 -10.86
C VAL A 71 16.15 -1.34 -11.08
N PHE A 72 15.99 -0.35 -10.22
CA PHE A 72 14.97 0.68 -10.33
C PHE A 72 15.63 2.06 -10.28
N GLU A 73 15.38 2.89 -11.28
CA GLU A 73 15.95 4.24 -11.42
C GLU A 73 14.95 5.37 -11.15
N GLY A 74 13.71 5.03 -10.81
CA GLY A 74 12.65 6.00 -10.53
C GLY A 74 12.70 6.57 -9.11
N LYS A 75 11.65 7.33 -8.79
CA LYS A 75 11.52 8.01 -7.50
C LYS A 75 11.04 7.04 -6.42
N THR A 76 11.67 7.11 -5.25
CA THR A 76 11.29 6.32 -4.08
C THR A 76 11.10 7.19 -2.85
N GLN A 77 10.33 6.67 -1.92
CA GLN A 77 10.10 7.23 -0.59
C GLN A 77 10.39 6.15 0.47
N ALA A 78 11.03 6.56 1.56
CA ALA A 78 11.26 5.73 2.74
C ALA A 78 10.90 6.48 4.02
N GLY A 79 10.42 5.74 5.02
CA GLY A 79 10.06 6.28 6.33
C GLY A 79 8.80 7.14 6.32
N LYS A 80 8.45 7.67 7.50
CA LYS A 80 7.23 8.45 7.72
C LYS A 80 7.39 9.89 7.22
N LYS A 81 6.34 10.39 6.56
CA LYS A 81 6.22 11.78 6.11
C LYS A 81 5.08 12.51 6.84
N GLY A 82 5.05 13.83 6.72
CA GLY A 82 3.99 14.66 7.29
C GLY A 82 2.67 14.61 6.51
N LYS A 83 1.62 15.20 7.10
CA LYS A 83 0.25 15.24 6.55
C LYS A 83 0.17 15.82 5.13
N GLU A 84 0.94 16.86 4.82
CA GLU A 84 0.97 17.45 3.47
C GLU A 84 1.36 16.44 2.39
N TRP A 85 2.31 15.55 2.69
CA TRP A 85 2.72 14.51 1.77
C TRP A 85 1.65 13.44 1.60
N LEU A 86 0.94 13.11 2.67
CA LEU A 86 -0.19 12.17 2.64
C LEU A 86 -1.30 12.70 1.72
N ILE A 87 -1.67 13.97 1.84
CA ILE A 87 -2.67 14.62 0.99
C ILE A 87 -2.21 14.64 -0.49
N LYS A 88 -0.95 14.99 -0.76
CA LYS A 88 -0.39 14.93 -2.13
C LYS A 88 -0.49 13.52 -2.71
N THR A 89 -0.20 12.50 -1.90
CA THR A 89 -0.32 11.10 -2.31
C THR A 89 -1.78 10.72 -2.61
N ALA A 90 -2.73 11.18 -1.81
CA ALA A 90 -4.15 10.95 -2.06
C ALA A 90 -4.58 11.49 -3.43
N TYR A 91 -4.15 12.69 -3.79
CA TYR A 91 -4.43 13.28 -5.11
C TYR A 91 -3.84 12.51 -6.29
N MET A 92 -2.79 11.71 -6.10
CA MET A 92 -2.26 10.85 -7.17
C MET A 92 -3.23 9.74 -7.58
N TYR A 93 -4.22 9.42 -6.74
CA TYR A 93 -5.29 8.46 -7.04
C TYR A 93 -6.57 9.12 -7.54
N LEU A 94 -6.57 10.45 -7.74
CA LEU A 94 -7.74 11.15 -8.26
C LEU A 94 -8.16 10.58 -9.62
N ASN A 95 -9.45 10.32 -9.79
CA ASN A 95 -10.05 9.67 -10.97
C ASN A 95 -9.62 8.20 -11.19
N ALA A 96 -8.95 7.55 -10.26
CA ALA A 96 -8.75 6.10 -10.33
C ALA A 96 -10.12 5.40 -10.33
N PRO A 97 -10.37 4.45 -11.25
CA PRO A 97 -11.66 3.75 -11.29
C PRO A 97 -11.83 2.87 -10.04
N TYR A 98 -13.08 2.76 -9.56
CA TYR A 98 -13.39 1.85 -8.47
C TYR A 98 -13.26 0.40 -8.93
N LEU A 99 -12.49 -0.39 -8.17
CA LEU A 99 -12.32 -1.82 -8.40
C LEU A 99 -12.28 -2.53 -7.04
N TRP A 100 -13.25 -3.39 -6.77
CA TRP A 100 -13.26 -4.20 -5.54
C TRP A 100 -11.98 -5.04 -5.41
N GLY A 101 -11.29 -4.94 -4.28
CA GLY A 101 -9.99 -5.58 -4.05
C GLY A 101 -8.80 -4.82 -4.67
N GLY A 102 -9.04 -3.76 -5.43
CA GLY A 102 -8.01 -2.97 -6.10
C GLY A 102 -7.12 -2.17 -5.14
N ARG A 103 -5.84 -2.03 -5.53
CA ARG A 103 -4.81 -1.29 -4.77
C ARG A 103 -3.86 -0.54 -5.70
N SER A 104 -4.36 -0.09 -6.84
CA SER A 104 -3.53 0.56 -7.86
C SER A 104 -4.21 1.79 -8.45
N PRO A 105 -3.46 2.70 -9.09
CA PRO A 105 -4.06 3.80 -9.83
C PRO A 105 -4.98 3.37 -10.98
N MET A 106 -4.88 2.12 -11.44
CA MET A 106 -5.73 1.53 -12.50
C MET A 106 -7.01 0.90 -11.97
N GLY A 107 -7.16 0.81 -10.66
CA GLY A 107 -8.34 0.27 -9.99
C GLY A 107 -8.10 0.15 -8.49
N ILE A 108 -8.98 0.77 -7.70
CA ILE A 108 -8.80 0.87 -6.25
C ILE A 108 -10.16 0.83 -5.54
N ASP A 109 -10.24 0.16 -4.39
CA ASP A 109 -11.40 0.26 -3.50
C ASP A 109 -11.15 1.24 -2.34
N CYS A 110 -12.15 1.47 -1.51
CA CYS A 110 -12.10 2.46 -0.42
C CYS A 110 -10.95 2.19 0.57
N SER A 111 -10.86 0.97 1.09
CA SER A 111 -9.81 0.60 2.06
C SER A 111 -8.44 0.39 1.40
N GLY A 112 -8.41 -0.02 0.13
CA GLY A 112 -7.20 -0.05 -0.68
C GLY A 112 -6.62 1.35 -0.89
N PHE A 113 -7.47 2.36 -1.13
CA PHE A 113 -7.06 3.75 -1.27
C PHE A 113 -6.40 4.26 0.02
N THR A 114 -7.08 4.17 1.15
CA THR A 114 -6.52 4.61 2.44
C THR A 114 -5.24 3.85 2.79
N GLN A 115 -5.24 2.52 2.60
CA GLN A 115 -4.06 1.68 2.83
C GLN A 115 -2.86 2.12 1.98
N MET A 116 -3.06 2.40 0.68
CA MET A 116 -1.98 2.77 -0.21
C MET A 116 -1.45 4.18 0.08
N VAL A 117 -2.34 5.14 0.35
CA VAL A 117 -1.94 6.50 0.73
C VAL A 117 -1.09 6.48 1.99
N TYR A 118 -1.53 5.77 3.02
CA TYR A 118 -0.80 5.65 4.28
C TYR A 118 0.50 4.85 4.14
N LYS A 119 0.50 3.75 3.36
CA LYS A 119 1.70 2.96 3.07
C LYS A 119 2.80 3.80 2.43
N ILE A 120 2.46 4.61 1.41
CA ILE A 120 3.40 5.50 0.72
C ILE A 120 3.91 6.57 1.68
N ASN A 121 3.08 6.97 2.64
CA ASN A 121 3.46 7.91 3.71
C ASN A 121 4.25 7.26 4.86
N GLY A 122 4.59 5.97 4.75
CA GLY A 122 5.41 5.26 5.75
C GLY A 122 4.64 4.77 6.98
N THR A 123 3.31 4.74 6.93
CA THR A 123 2.44 4.23 7.98
C THR A 123 1.62 3.05 7.43
N PRO A 124 1.82 1.82 7.90
CA PRO A 124 1.04 0.67 7.45
C PRO A 124 -0.39 0.72 8.01
N LEU A 125 -1.37 0.32 7.20
CA LEU A 125 -2.74 0.05 7.61
C LEU A 125 -3.14 -1.37 7.23
N LYS A 126 -4.16 -1.92 7.88
CA LYS A 126 -4.77 -3.20 7.52
C LYS A 126 -5.49 -3.10 6.17
N ARG A 127 -5.82 -4.27 5.59
CA ARG A 127 -6.43 -4.31 4.25
C ARG A 127 -7.89 -3.88 4.25
N ASP A 128 -8.69 -4.36 5.18
CA ASP A 128 -10.13 -4.17 5.18
C ASP A 128 -10.55 -2.95 6.01
N ALA A 129 -11.60 -2.22 5.58
CA ALA A 129 -12.10 -1.04 6.28
C ALA A 129 -12.46 -1.35 7.75
N SER A 130 -13.08 -2.49 8.01
CA SER A 130 -13.42 -2.93 9.37
C SER A 130 -12.20 -3.20 10.26
N GLN A 131 -11.07 -3.58 9.67
CA GLN A 131 -9.81 -3.76 10.39
C GLN A 131 -9.12 -2.42 10.62
N GLN A 132 -9.16 -1.51 9.63
CA GLN A 132 -8.61 -0.16 9.76
C GLN A 132 -9.34 0.64 10.85
N ALA A 133 -10.65 0.46 10.98
CA ALA A 133 -11.45 1.09 12.03
C ALA A 133 -11.07 0.66 13.47
N GLN A 134 -10.29 -0.40 13.61
CA GLN A 134 -9.77 -0.87 14.91
C GLN A 134 -8.38 -0.31 15.23
N GLU A 135 -7.79 0.47 14.30
CA GLU A 135 -6.48 1.08 14.46
C GLU A 135 -6.65 2.59 14.76
N GLY A 136 -5.67 3.15 15.48
CA GLY A 136 -5.67 4.57 15.82
C GLY A 136 -6.57 4.93 17.00
N GLU A 137 -6.91 6.21 17.11
CA GLU A 137 -7.73 6.77 18.17
C GLU A 137 -9.03 7.33 17.58
N THR A 138 -10.15 7.03 18.22
CA THR A 138 -11.46 7.56 17.81
C THR A 138 -11.63 8.98 18.37
N LEU A 139 -11.95 9.92 17.49
CA LEU A 139 -12.28 11.29 17.89
C LEU A 139 -13.65 11.35 18.55
N SER A 140 -13.80 12.16 19.59
CA SER A 140 -15.07 12.37 20.29
C SER A 140 -16.00 13.31 19.52
N PHE A 141 -15.43 14.27 18.80
CA PHE A 141 -16.17 15.28 18.05
C PHE A 141 -15.59 15.41 16.65
N ILE A 142 -16.46 15.65 15.66
CA ILE A 142 -16.06 15.81 14.26
C ILE A 142 -15.20 17.07 14.04
N GLU A 143 -15.38 18.08 14.89
CA GLU A 143 -14.63 19.33 14.86
C GLU A 143 -13.15 19.16 15.20
N GLU A 144 -12.78 18.03 15.82
CA GLU A 144 -11.39 17.67 16.12
C GLU A 144 -10.68 17.04 14.92
N SER A 145 -11.45 16.71 13.86
CA SER A 145 -10.89 16.03 12.71
C SER A 145 -9.99 16.94 11.87
N GLU A 146 -8.93 16.38 11.36
CA GLU A 146 -7.95 17.06 10.53
C GLU A 146 -7.74 16.33 9.21
N ALA A 147 -7.18 17.04 8.22
CA ALA A 147 -6.77 16.44 6.97
C ALA A 147 -5.82 15.25 7.21
N GLY A 148 -6.13 14.13 6.59
CA GLY A 148 -5.42 12.86 6.78
C GLY A 148 -6.15 11.89 7.71
N ASP A 149 -7.14 12.29 8.49
CA ASP A 149 -7.91 11.37 9.31
C ASP A 149 -8.84 10.48 8.47
N LEU A 150 -9.24 9.36 9.03
CA LEU A 150 -10.10 8.38 8.37
C LEU A 150 -11.53 8.49 8.91
N ALA A 151 -12.51 8.58 8.00
CA ALA A 151 -13.92 8.47 8.30
C ALA A 151 -14.42 7.08 7.94
N PHE A 152 -15.03 6.39 8.89
CA PHE A 152 -15.59 5.05 8.72
C PHE A 152 -17.11 5.09 8.70
N PHE A 153 -17.70 4.27 7.82
CA PHE A 153 -19.14 4.21 7.64
C PHE A 153 -19.62 2.78 7.83
N ASP A 154 -20.64 2.63 8.63
CA ASP A 154 -21.26 1.34 8.93
C ASP A 154 -22.56 1.13 8.13
N ASP A 155 -23.03 -0.10 8.12
CA ASP A 155 -24.35 -0.49 7.65
C ASP A 155 -25.38 -0.45 8.82
N LYS A 156 -26.61 -0.85 8.51
CA LYS A 156 -27.70 -0.87 9.50
C LYS A 156 -27.47 -1.82 10.69
N GLU A 157 -26.50 -2.71 10.55
CA GLU A 157 -26.14 -3.71 11.57
C GLU A 157 -24.90 -3.25 12.39
N GLY A 158 -24.37 -2.06 12.11
CA GLY A 158 -23.19 -1.50 12.78
C GLY A 158 -21.87 -2.07 12.25
N LYS A 159 -21.88 -2.73 11.10
CA LYS A 159 -20.69 -3.30 10.50
C LYS A 159 -20.04 -2.26 9.57
N ILE A 160 -18.76 -1.96 9.80
CA ILE A 160 -18.01 -1.06 8.92
C ILE A 160 -17.88 -1.65 7.51
N THR A 161 -18.38 -0.92 6.52
CA THR A 161 -18.42 -1.31 5.11
C THR A 161 -17.67 -0.36 4.19
N HIS A 162 -17.39 0.86 4.64
CA HIS A 162 -16.70 1.88 3.84
C HIS A 162 -15.75 2.70 4.69
N VAL A 163 -14.74 3.28 4.04
CA VAL A 163 -13.81 4.23 4.65
C VAL A 163 -13.47 5.34 3.66
N GLY A 164 -13.36 6.55 4.16
CA GLY A 164 -12.89 7.74 3.44
C GLY A 164 -11.68 8.37 4.11
N LEU A 165 -10.99 9.23 3.39
CA LEU A 165 -9.89 10.06 3.87
C LEU A 165 -10.34 11.51 3.87
N LEU A 166 -10.15 12.21 4.99
CA LEU A 166 -10.36 13.65 5.09
C LEU A 166 -9.22 14.41 4.37
N LEU A 167 -9.58 15.43 3.59
CA LEU A 167 -8.63 16.20 2.77
C LEU A 167 -8.66 17.69 3.16
#